data_3e97f548bdd3d992e90a6c952219e9a6
#
_entry.id   3e97f548bdd3d992e90a6c952219e9a6
#
_cell.length_a   1.000
_cell.length_b   1.000
_cell.length_c   1.000
_cell.angle_alpha   90.00
_cell.angle_beta   90.00
_cell.angle_gamma   90.00
#
_symmetry.space_group_name_H-M   'P 1'
#
loop_
_entity.id
_entity.type
_entity.pdbx_description
1 polymer ?
#
loop_
_entity_poly.entity_id
_entity_poly.type
_entity_poly.pdbx_seq_one_letter_code
_entity_poly.pdbx_strand_id
1 'polypeptide(L)'
;MFEAPDSPYLVPFDGTFSVAGASTTPLTDGKPHKGKFRRKRTEELNKLQRVLAAGDKHSILLVFQAMDAAGKDSTIRSVMQGVDPSGCQVFSFKKPSSLELDHDFLWRTTCRLPERGRIGIFNRSQYEEVLVVRVHPKILDYQKLPGDIDLASIWDERLSSIRQQEEHLARNGTVILKFWLNVSKDEQKRRFLSRLDEVDKNWKFEPNDVKERRHWDDYMGAYEQALNATSRPWAPWYAIPADDKPYMRARVA
;
A
#
# COMPACT_ATOMS: atom_id res chain seq x y z
N MET A 1 -9.65 -20.84 0.58
CA MET A 1 -8.90 -19.60 0.27
C MET A 1 -9.62 -18.47 0.98
N PHE A 2 -8.89 -17.45 1.45
CA PHE A 2 -9.50 -16.28 2.09
C PHE A 2 -10.50 -15.59 1.14
N GLU A 3 -11.62 -15.13 1.69
CA GLU A 3 -12.61 -14.36 0.95
C GLU A 3 -12.46 -12.87 1.29
N ALA A 4 -12.37 -12.03 0.26
CA ALA A 4 -12.19 -10.59 0.44
C ALA A 4 -13.36 -9.98 1.23
N PRO A 5 -13.12 -9.24 2.32
CA PRO A 5 -14.17 -8.52 3.03
C PRO A 5 -14.92 -7.57 2.10
N ASP A 6 -16.23 -7.61 2.15
CA ASP A 6 -17.07 -6.68 1.40
C ASP A 6 -16.87 -5.24 1.90
N SER A 7 -16.71 -4.33 0.94
CA SER A 7 -16.45 -2.93 1.24
C SER A 7 -16.85 -2.05 0.05
N PRO A 8 -17.42 -0.86 0.26
CA PRO A 8 -17.67 0.09 -0.82
C PRO A 8 -16.38 0.63 -1.46
N TYR A 9 -15.22 0.29 -0.91
CA TYR A 9 -13.89 0.66 -1.40
C TYR A 9 -13.15 -0.51 -2.05
N LEU A 10 -13.77 -1.67 -2.13
CA LEU A 10 -13.20 -2.83 -2.81
C LEU A 10 -13.04 -2.50 -4.31
N VAL A 11 -11.82 -2.64 -4.81
CA VAL A 11 -11.55 -2.55 -6.25
C VAL A 11 -12.09 -3.80 -6.93
N PRO A 12 -12.98 -3.68 -7.93
CA PRO A 12 -13.55 -4.82 -8.64
C PRO A 12 -12.47 -5.76 -9.20
N PHE A 13 -12.81 -7.03 -9.34
CA PHE A 13 -11.85 -8.04 -9.83
C PHE A 13 -11.88 -8.22 -11.36
N ASP A 14 -12.78 -7.51 -12.03
CA ASP A 14 -13.03 -7.57 -13.48
C ASP A 14 -12.18 -6.60 -14.31
N GLY A 15 -11.35 -5.77 -13.64
CA GLY A 15 -10.49 -4.82 -14.33
C GLY A 15 -11.17 -3.52 -14.78
N THR A 16 -12.36 -3.21 -14.26
CA THR A 16 -13.15 -2.03 -14.66
C THR A 16 -13.01 -0.82 -13.75
N PHE A 17 -12.14 -0.89 -12.74
CA PHE A 17 -11.95 0.20 -11.79
C PHE A 17 -11.36 1.43 -12.47
N SER A 18 -11.97 2.61 -12.21
CA SER A 18 -11.45 3.90 -12.66
C SER A 18 -10.93 4.72 -11.48
N VAL A 19 -9.65 5.08 -11.55
CA VAL A 19 -9.00 5.96 -10.56
C VAL A 19 -9.61 7.36 -10.60
N ALA A 20 -9.96 7.86 -11.80
CA ALA A 20 -10.59 9.17 -11.94
C ALA A 20 -12.00 9.24 -11.33
N GLY A 21 -12.71 8.10 -11.29
CA GLY A 21 -14.04 7.98 -10.66
C GLY A 21 -13.98 7.69 -9.16
N ALA A 22 -12.80 7.36 -8.62
CA ALA A 22 -12.66 6.98 -7.22
C ALA A 22 -12.69 8.18 -6.29
N SER A 23 -13.55 8.15 -5.26
CA SER A 23 -13.64 9.24 -4.29
C SER A 23 -12.35 9.41 -3.48
N THR A 24 -11.95 10.66 -3.24
CA THR A 24 -10.88 11.05 -2.30
C THR A 24 -11.43 11.47 -0.95
N THR A 25 -12.76 11.71 -0.87
CA THR A 25 -13.50 12.16 0.32
C THR A 25 -14.43 11.06 0.83
N PRO A 26 -14.89 11.12 2.09
CA PRO A 26 -15.85 10.17 2.64
C PRO A 26 -17.11 10.05 1.77
N LEU A 27 -17.55 8.81 1.48
CA LEU A 27 -18.78 8.53 0.73
C LEU A 27 -20.07 8.81 1.55
N THR A 28 -19.94 8.96 2.86
CA THR A 28 -21.03 9.27 3.77
C THR A 28 -20.60 10.41 4.69
N ASP A 29 -21.54 11.24 5.16
CA ASP A 29 -21.34 12.27 6.19
C ASP A 29 -20.93 11.65 7.55
N GLY A 30 -20.04 10.68 7.50
CA GLY A 30 -19.55 9.97 8.67
C GLY A 30 -18.88 10.93 9.62
N LYS A 31 -19.56 11.24 10.73
CA LYS A 31 -18.94 11.93 11.87
C LYS A 31 -17.63 11.20 12.19
N PRO A 32 -16.52 11.92 12.38
CA PRO A 32 -15.23 11.30 12.67
C PRO A 32 -15.40 10.37 13.88
N HIS A 33 -15.02 9.11 13.71
CA HIS A 33 -15.13 8.11 14.76
C HIS A 33 -14.22 8.48 15.92
N LYS A 34 -14.78 9.18 16.92
CA LYS A 34 -14.05 9.71 18.09
C LYS A 34 -13.72 8.58 19.08
N GLY A 35 -12.62 8.75 19.73
CA GLY A 35 -12.00 8.04 20.88
C GLY A 35 -12.51 6.65 21.30
N LYS A 36 -13.77 6.48 21.70
CA LYS A 36 -14.33 5.20 22.17
C LYS A 36 -14.35 4.11 21.10
N PHE A 37 -14.67 4.45 19.85
CA PHE A 37 -14.70 3.50 18.73
C PHE A 37 -13.30 3.01 18.41
N ARG A 38 -12.30 3.92 18.42
CA ARG A 38 -10.89 3.55 18.19
C ARG A 38 -10.38 2.58 19.26
N ARG A 39 -10.68 2.85 20.54
CA ARG A 39 -10.26 1.97 21.65
C ARG A 39 -10.85 0.58 21.53
N LYS A 40 -12.15 0.46 21.25
CA LYS A 40 -12.81 -0.84 21.05
C LYS A 40 -12.17 -1.64 19.93
N ARG A 41 -11.87 -1.01 18.77
CA ARG A 41 -11.21 -1.67 17.64
C ARG A 41 -9.78 -2.12 17.98
N THR A 42 -9.01 -1.30 18.69
CA THR A 42 -7.66 -1.68 19.13
C THR A 42 -7.70 -2.91 20.05
N GLU A 43 -8.62 -2.96 20.99
CA GLU A 43 -8.81 -4.10 21.88
C GLU A 43 -9.21 -5.36 21.10
N GLU A 44 -10.07 -5.21 20.09
CA GLU A 44 -10.49 -6.31 19.22
C GLU A 44 -9.35 -6.80 18.33
N LEU A 45 -8.61 -5.91 17.68
CA LEU A 45 -7.42 -6.26 16.89
C LEU A 45 -6.38 -7.00 17.74
N ASN A 46 -6.15 -6.55 18.97
CA ASN A 46 -5.21 -7.24 19.88
C ASN A 46 -5.66 -8.67 20.23
N LYS A 47 -6.96 -8.86 20.47
CA LYS A 47 -7.51 -10.22 20.69
C LYS A 47 -7.34 -11.10 19.45
N LEU A 48 -7.68 -10.59 18.27
CA LEU A 48 -7.58 -11.33 17.02
C LEU A 48 -6.11 -11.66 16.67
N GLN A 49 -5.19 -10.73 16.93
CA GLN A 49 -3.76 -10.97 16.74
C GLN A 49 -3.24 -12.12 17.63
N ARG A 50 -3.70 -12.22 18.88
CA ARG A 50 -3.36 -13.35 19.76
C ARG A 50 -3.92 -14.68 19.23
N VAL A 51 -5.13 -14.67 18.67
CA VAL A 51 -5.73 -15.87 18.05
C VAL A 51 -4.90 -16.26 16.81
N LEU A 52 -4.50 -15.30 15.99
CA LEU A 52 -3.63 -15.54 14.84
C LEU A 52 -2.31 -16.18 15.29
N ALA A 53 -1.66 -15.60 16.31
CA ALA A 53 -0.39 -16.09 16.84
C ALA A 53 -0.52 -17.51 17.42
N ALA A 54 -1.57 -17.77 18.21
CA ALA A 54 -1.82 -19.10 18.79
C ALA A 54 -2.16 -20.16 17.73
N GLY A 55 -2.80 -19.76 16.64
CA GLY A 55 -3.15 -20.66 15.53
C GLY A 55 -1.96 -21.08 14.67
N ASP A 56 -0.96 -20.24 14.55
CA ASP A 56 0.33 -20.45 13.85
C ASP A 56 0.25 -21.17 12.48
N LYS A 57 -0.86 -20.93 11.76
CA LYS A 57 -1.12 -21.54 10.43
C LYS A 57 -1.17 -20.53 9.32
N HIS A 58 -1.58 -19.30 9.63
CA HIS A 58 -1.75 -18.23 8.67
C HIS A 58 -0.88 -17.04 9.03
N SER A 59 -0.55 -16.23 8.03
CA SER A 59 0.01 -14.89 8.23
C SER A 59 -0.89 -13.86 7.56
N ILE A 60 -0.76 -12.59 7.97
CA ILE A 60 -1.46 -11.48 7.34
C ILE A 60 -0.42 -10.55 6.74
N LEU A 61 -0.57 -10.17 5.48
CA LEU A 61 0.25 -9.18 4.81
C LEU A 61 -0.62 -7.97 4.44
N LEU A 62 -0.32 -6.82 5.04
CA LEU A 62 -0.95 -5.55 4.74
C LEU A 62 -0.02 -4.72 3.85
N VAL A 63 -0.46 -4.39 2.64
CA VAL A 63 0.31 -3.58 1.69
C VAL A 63 -0.29 -2.18 1.59
N PHE A 64 0.53 -1.15 1.79
CA PHE A 64 0.12 0.24 1.69
C PHE A 64 0.81 0.94 0.54
N GLN A 65 0.02 1.44 -0.40
CA GLN A 65 0.48 2.27 -1.50
C GLN A 65 -0.29 3.59 -1.56
N ALA A 66 0.39 4.65 -1.88
CA ALA A 66 -0.20 5.98 -2.07
C ALA A 66 0.83 6.97 -2.61
N MET A 67 0.36 8.06 -3.16
CA MET A 67 1.18 9.25 -3.42
C MET A 67 1.83 9.78 -2.14
N ASP A 68 2.90 10.55 -2.30
CA ASP A 68 3.55 11.19 -1.16
C ASP A 68 2.59 12.16 -0.45
N ALA A 69 2.79 12.34 0.84
CA ALA A 69 1.91 13.07 1.75
C ALA A 69 0.47 12.51 1.91
N ALA A 70 0.08 11.40 1.28
CA ALA A 70 -1.22 10.78 1.48
C ALA A 70 -1.46 10.30 2.94
N GLY A 71 -0.39 10.01 3.68
CA GLY A 71 -0.49 9.69 5.10
C GLY A 71 -0.26 8.24 5.47
N LYS A 72 0.44 7.46 4.63
CA LYS A 72 0.80 6.04 4.86
C LYS A 72 1.31 5.77 6.28
N ASP A 73 2.44 6.39 6.67
CA ASP A 73 3.07 6.14 7.99
C ASP A 73 2.13 6.45 9.16
N SER A 74 1.40 7.56 9.05
CA SER A 74 0.48 7.97 10.11
C SER A 74 -0.75 7.07 10.21
N THR A 75 -1.16 6.45 9.12
CA THR A 75 -2.25 5.47 9.08
C THR A 75 -1.81 4.16 9.70
N ILE A 76 -0.68 3.61 9.26
CA ILE A 76 -0.08 2.40 9.84
C ILE A 76 0.08 2.56 11.35
N ARG A 77 0.71 3.66 11.80
CA ARG A 77 0.87 3.95 13.23
C ARG A 77 -0.46 4.00 13.98
N SER A 78 -1.46 4.64 13.40
CA SER A 78 -2.78 4.81 14.05
C SER A 78 -3.58 3.53 14.13
N VAL A 79 -3.52 2.68 13.09
CA VAL A 79 -4.22 1.40 13.04
C VAL A 79 -3.57 0.39 13.99
N MET A 80 -2.25 0.34 14.00
CA MET A 80 -1.47 -0.61 14.81
C MET A 80 -1.27 -0.13 16.25
N GLN A 81 -1.77 1.03 16.64
CA GLN A 81 -1.60 1.55 18.00
C GLN A 81 -2.29 0.65 19.03
N GLY A 82 -1.51 0.04 19.93
CA GLY A 82 -1.99 -0.84 20.99
C GLY A 82 -2.11 -2.31 20.58
N VAL A 83 -1.75 -2.66 19.35
CA VAL A 83 -1.52 -4.05 18.94
C VAL A 83 -0.15 -4.49 19.44
N ASP A 84 -0.01 -5.75 19.87
CA ASP A 84 1.25 -6.27 20.39
C ASP A 84 2.36 -6.18 19.32
N PRO A 85 3.44 -5.42 19.57
CA PRO A 85 4.52 -5.27 18.60
C PRO A 85 5.26 -6.58 18.29
N SER A 86 5.25 -7.56 19.19
CA SER A 86 5.89 -8.85 18.96
C SER A 86 5.23 -9.66 17.84
N GLY A 87 3.94 -9.42 17.59
CA GLY A 87 3.16 -10.06 16.53
C GLY A 87 3.11 -9.30 15.23
N CYS A 88 3.80 -8.16 15.12
CA CYS A 88 3.74 -7.27 13.97
C CYS A 88 5.13 -6.88 13.46
N GLN A 89 5.32 -6.88 12.16
CA GLN A 89 6.56 -6.45 11.51
C GLN A 89 6.24 -5.39 10.46
N VAL A 90 6.87 -4.21 10.57
CA VAL A 90 6.69 -3.11 9.63
C VAL A 90 7.97 -2.90 8.82
N PHE A 91 7.85 -3.03 7.51
CA PHE A 91 8.93 -2.76 6.57
C PHE A 91 8.58 -1.57 5.68
N SER A 92 9.48 -0.59 5.65
CA SER A 92 9.37 0.59 4.76
C SER A 92 10.38 0.45 3.63
N PHE A 93 9.90 0.17 2.42
CA PHE A 93 10.74 0.00 1.25
C PHE A 93 11.09 1.37 0.66
N LYS A 94 12.38 1.70 0.72
CA LYS A 94 12.97 2.90 0.11
C LYS A 94 13.63 2.53 -1.22
N LYS A 95 14.42 3.46 -1.79
CA LYS A 95 15.26 3.17 -2.96
C LYS A 95 16.05 1.88 -2.72
N PRO A 96 16.07 0.95 -3.69
CA PRO A 96 16.83 -0.29 -3.55
C PRO A 96 18.32 -0.05 -3.32
N SER A 97 18.93 -0.90 -2.49
CA SER A 97 20.38 -0.98 -2.32
C SER A 97 21.03 -1.70 -3.52
N SER A 98 22.35 -1.64 -3.64
CA SER A 98 23.08 -2.39 -4.68
C SER A 98 22.84 -3.89 -4.59
N LEU A 99 22.80 -4.45 -3.38
CA LEU A 99 22.48 -5.86 -3.16
C LEU A 99 21.05 -6.21 -3.64
N GLU A 100 20.07 -5.36 -3.38
CA GLU A 100 18.69 -5.57 -3.84
C GLU A 100 18.57 -5.46 -5.36
N LEU A 101 19.38 -4.61 -6.00
CA LEU A 101 19.42 -4.46 -7.47
C LEU A 101 20.15 -5.63 -8.18
N ASP A 102 20.94 -6.41 -7.46
CA ASP A 102 21.59 -7.65 -7.99
C ASP A 102 20.65 -8.87 -7.97
N HIS A 103 19.43 -8.70 -7.46
CA HIS A 103 18.39 -9.73 -7.43
C HIS A 103 17.18 -9.29 -8.26
N ASP A 104 16.27 -10.23 -8.51
CA ASP A 104 14.99 -9.89 -9.12
C ASP A 104 14.17 -8.93 -8.25
N PHE A 105 13.26 -8.19 -8.87
CA PHE A 105 12.53 -7.11 -8.19
C PHE A 105 11.60 -7.58 -7.05
N LEU A 106 11.23 -8.85 -6.98
CA LEU A 106 10.42 -9.44 -5.92
C LEU A 106 11.26 -9.85 -4.70
N TRP A 107 12.56 -10.11 -4.89
CA TRP A 107 13.43 -10.67 -3.86
C TRP A 107 13.40 -9.86 -2.56
N ARG A 108 13.54 -8.54 -2.64
CA ARG A 108 13.60 -7.66 -1.46
C ARG A 108 12.34 -7.71 -0.61
N THR A 109 11.17 -7.90 -1.22
CA THR A 109 9.90 -8.04 -0.51
C THR A 109 9.68 -9.48 -0.04
N THR A 110 10.13 -10.46 -0.81
CA THR A 110 10.10 -11.90 -0.43
C THR A 110 10.87 -12.16 0.85
N CYS A 111 12.04 -11.56 1.03
CA CYS A 111 12.85 -11.67 2.27
C CYS A 111 12.19 -11.03 3.49
N ARG A 112 11.08 -10.32 3.33
CA ARG A 112 10.36 -9.58 4.40
C ARG A 112 8.92 -10.06 4.60
N LEU A 113 8.55 -11.16 3.97
CA LEU A 113 7.23 -11.76 4.16
C LEU A 113 7.02 -12.19 5.61
N PRO A 114 5.79 -12.04 6.15
CA PRO A 114 5.52 -12.38 7.53
C PRO A 114 5.60 -13.89 7.78
N GLU A 115 6.16 -14.24 8.93
CA GLU A 115 6.07 -15.59 9.46
C GLU A 115 4.61 -15.96 9.79
N ARG A 116 4.31 -17.25 9.90
CA ARG A 116 2.99 -17.70 10.38
C ARG A 116 2.73 -17.14 11.77
N GLY A 117 1.47 -16.88 12.08
CA GLY A 117 1.07 -16.25 13.34
C GLY A 117 1.32 -14.74 13.43
N ARG A 118 1.90 -14.13 12.39
CA ARG A 118 2.28 -12.70 12.41
C ARG A 118 1.58 -11.85 11.36
N ILE A 119 1.60 -10.53 11.60
CA ILE A 119 1.12 -9.50 10.70
C ILE A 119 2.34 -8.76 10.12
N GLY A 120 2.58 -8.92 8.83
CA GLY A 120 3.54 -8.13 8.06
C GLY A 120 2.87 -6.88 7.49
N ILE A 121 3.54 -5.74 7.56
CA ILE A 121 3.05 -4.48 7.05
C ILE A 121 4.09 -3.89 6.12
N PHE A 122 3.75 -3.76 4.86
CA PHE A 122 4.58 -3.16 3.84
C PHE A 122 4.16 -1.70 3.59
N ASN A 123 5.00 -0.78 4.02
CA ASN A 123 4.89 0.63 3.66
C ASN A 123 5.70 0.87 2.39
N ARG A 124 5.00 1.00 1.26
CA ARG A 124 5.46 0.71 -0.09
C ARG A 124 5.79 -0.79 -0.24
N SER A 125 6.02 -1.27 -1.46
CA SER A 125 6.22 -2.71 -1.70
C SER A 125 6.81 -2.94 -3.09
N GLN A 126 6.75 -4.17 -3.59
CA GLN A 126 7.05 -4.53 -4.98
C GLN A 126 6.26 -3.71 -6.02
N TYR A 127 5.16 -3.10 -5.63
CA TYR A 127 4.39 -2.22 -6.52
C TYR A 127 5.14 -0.97 -6.95
N GLU A 128 6.18 -0.54 -6.22
CA GLU A 128 7.05 0.56 -6.68
C GLU A 128 7.63 0.28 -8.07
N GLU A 129 7.83 -0.98 -8.42
CA GLU A 129 8.38 -1.43 -9.70
C GLU A 129 7.45 -1.23 -10.90
N VAL A 130 6.15 -1.10 -10.64
CA VAL A 130 5.13 -0.82 -11.66
C VAL A 130 4.46 0.54 -11.46
N LEU A 131 4.88 1.29 -10.46
CA LEU A 131 4.48 2.66 -10.16
C LEU A 131 5.64 3.63 -10.42
N VAL A 132 6.60 3.71 -9.50
CA VAL A 132 7.72 4.66 -9.60
C VAL A 132 8.63 4.33 -10.80
N VAL A 133 9.00 3.06 -10.98
CA VAL A 133 9.87 2.67 -12.10
C VAL A 133 9.19 2.90 -13.43
N ARG A 134 7.86 2.73 -13.51
CA ARG A 134 7.10 3.00 -14.71
C ARG A 134 7.06 4.48 -15.08
N VAL A 135 6.91 5.35 -14.09
CA VAL A 135 6.95 6.81 -14.30
C VAL A 135 8.37 7.29 -14.63
N HIS A 136 9.39 6.58 -14.12
CA HIS A 136 10.80 6.87 -14.35
C HIS A 136 11.55 5.66 -14.94
N PRO A 137 11.29 5.29 -16.20
CA PRO A 137 11.80 4.04 -16.78
C PRO A 137 13.33 3.95 -16.84
N LYS A 138 14.05 5.06 -16.79
CA LYS A 138 15.51 5.07 -16.64
C LYS A 138 16.04 4.34 -15.40
N ILE A 139 15.16 4.09 -14.41
CA ILE A 139 15.54 3.29 -13.23
C ILE A 139 15.83 1.83 -13.63
N LEU A 140 15.24 1.34 -14.72
CA LEU A 140 15.50 -0.01 -15.25
C LEU A 140 16.98 -0.23 -15.60
N ASP A 141 17.69 0.81 -16.03
CA ASP A 141 19.12 0.75 -16.37
C ASP A 141 19.99 0.27 -15.20
N TYR A 142 19.53 0.45 -13.97
CA TYR A 142 20.25 0.02 -12.78
C TYR A 142 19.91 -1.41 -12.33
N GLN A 143 18.89 -2.05 -12.94
CA GLN A 143 18.38 -3.36 -12.51
C GLN A 143 19.05 -4.55 -13.21
N LYS A 144 20.01 -4.29 -14.10
CA LYS A 144 20.80 -5.32 -14.79
C LYS A 144 19.92 -6.40 -15.45
N LEU A 145 18.81 -5.99 -16.06
CA LEU A 145 17.90 -6.91 -16.74
C LEU A 145 18.60 -7.55 -17.97
N PRO A 146 18.36 -8.84 -18.23
CA PRO A 146 18.95 -9.49 -19.39
C PRO A 146 18.27 -9.03 -20.69
N GLY A 147 19.08 -8.79 -21.73
CA GLY A 147 18.61 -8.43 -23.06
C GLY A 147 18.10 -6.98 -23.20
N ASP A 148 17.49 -6.69 -24.32
CA ASP A 148 16.87 -5.40 -24.60
C ASP A 148 15.53 -5.29 -23.88
N ILE A 149 15.28 -4.14 -23.22
CA ILE A 149 14.06 -3.90 -22.45
C ILE A 149 12.98 -3.40 -23.40
N ASP A 150 11.92 -4.18 -23.59
CA ASP A 150 10.71 -3.73 -24.24
C ASP A 150 9.77 -3.04 -23.25
N LEU A 151 9.72 -1.72 -23.33
CA LEU A 151 8.82 -0.91 -22.48
C LEU A 151 7.33 -1.12 -22.78
N ALA A 152 6.97 -1.76 -23.89
CA ALA A 152 5.57 -2.06 -24.19
C ALA A 152 5.06 -3.28 -23.39
N SER A 153 5.89 -4.25 -23.12
CA SER A 153 5.51 -5.52 -22.47
C SER A 153 5.91 -5.60 -20.99
N ILE A 154 7.03 -5.00 -20.58
CA ILE A 154 7.64 -5.20 -19.26
C ILE A 154 6.69 -4.91 -18.08
N TRP A 155 5.79 -3.94 -18.23
CA TRP A 155 4.86 -3.58 -17.16
C TRP A 155 3.80 -4.66 -16.93
N ASP A 156 3.28 -5.23 -18.00
CA ASP A 156 2.30 -6.33 -17.92
C ASP A 156 2.95 -7.63 -17.41
N GLU A 157 4.18 -7.88 -17.78
CA GLU A 157 4.98 -9.00 -17.26
C GLU A 157 5.23 -8.86 -15.76
N ARG A 158 5.60 -7.66 -15.28
CA ARG A 158 5.78 -7.39 -13.85
C ARG A 158 4.48 -7.49 -13.06
N LEU A 159 3.39 -6.96 -13.58
CA LEU A 159 2.06 -7.09 -12.98
C LEU A 159 1.62 -8.56 -12.90
N SER A 160 1.92 -9.34 -13.94
CA SER A 160 1.68 -10.78 -13.94
C SER A 160 2.51 -11.51 -12.88
N SER A 161 3.79 -11.19 -12.77
CA SER A 161 4.70 -11.78 -11.76
C SER A 161 4.23 -11.45 -10.33
N ILE A 162 3.84 -10.20 -10.06
CA ILE A 162 3.30 -9.79 -8.76
C ILE A 162 2.03 -10.58 -8.45
N ARG A 163 1.10 -10.70 -9.40
CA ARG A 163 -0.16 -11.42 -9.21
C ARG A 163 0.08 -12.91 -8.93
N GLN A 164 1.01 -13.54 -9.64
CA GLN A 164 1.37 -14.95 -9.45
C GLN A 164 2.01 -15.18 -8.07
N GLN A 165 2.88 -14.28 -7.62
CA GLN A 165 3.48 -14.34 -6.28
C GLN A 165 2.39 -14.21 -5.20
N GLU A 166 1.48 -13.24 -5.32
CA GLU A 166 0.38 -13.06 -4.37
C GLU A 166 -0.54 -14.28 -4.34
N GLU A 167 -0.85 -14.88 -5.48
CA GLU A 167 -1.63 -16.11 -5.57
C GLU A 167 -0.93 -17.29 -4.88
N HIS A 168 0.38 -17.44 -5.11
CA HIS A 168 1.19 -18.45 -4.43
C HIS A 168 1.14 -18.27 -2.91
N LEU A 169 1.34 -17.07 -2.41
CA LEU A 169 1.30 -16.76 -1.00
C LEU A 169 -0.08 -17.05 -0.38
N ALA A 170 -1.15 -16.66 -1.07
CA ALA A 170 -2.52 -16.90 -0.62
C ALA A 170 -2.84 -18.40 -0.52
N ARG A 171 -2.42 -19.21 -1.50
CA ARG A 171 -2.54 -20.67 -1.46
C ARG A 171 -1.77 -21.30 -0.31
N ASN A 172 -0.71 -20.64 0.16
CA ASN A 172 0.12 -21.09 1.27
C ASN A 172 -0.25 -20.47 2.62
N GLY A 173 -1.44 -19.86 2.73
CA GLY A 173 -2.00 -19.39 4.00
C GLY A 173 -1.64 -17.97 4.40
N THR A 174 -1.10 -17.16 3.50
CA THR A 174 -0.93 -15.72 3.72
C THR A 174 -2.20 -14.99 3.27
N VAL A 175 -2.86 -14.31 4.18
CA VAL A 175 -3.99 -13.40 3.88
C VAL A 175 -3.41 -12.06 3.46
N ILE A 176 -3.70 -11.62 2.23
CA ILE A 176 -3.17 -10.38 1.67
C ILE A 176 -4.29 -9.35 1.56
N LEU A 177 -4.09 -8.18 2.18
CA LEU A 177 -4.97 -7.02 2.04
C LEU A 177 -4.14 -5.82 1.55
N LYS A 178 -4.59 -5.18 0.49
CA LYS A 178 -3.86 -4.08 -0.14
C LYS A 178 -4.68 -2.79 -0.07
N PHE A 179 -4.06 -1.72 0.37
CA PHE A 179 -4.68 -0.41 0.55
C PHE A 179 -4.01 0.63 -0.34
N TRP A 180 -4.79 1.18 -1.27
CA TRP A 180 -4.41 2.38 -1.98
C TRP A 180 -5.07 3.58 -1.30
N LEU A 181 -4.27 4.48 -0.72
CA LEU A 181 -4.77 5.68 -0.06
C LEU A 181 -4.93 6.79 -1.10
N ASN A 182 -6.17 6.98 -1.55
CA ASN A 182 -6.52 7.90 -2.62
C ASN A 182 -6.66 9.33 -2.07
N VAL A 183 -5.59 10.10 -2.17
CA VAL A 183 -5.56 11.53 -1.80
C VAL A 183 -5.77 12.39 -3.03
N SER A 184 -6.50 13.50 -2.90
CA SER A 184 -6.64 14.48 -3.98
C SER A 184 -5.34 15.27 -4.19
N LYS A 185 -5.15 15.75 -5.42
CA LYS A 185 -4.00 16.60 -5.79
C LYS A 185 -3.96 17.87 -4.92
N ASP A 186 -5.11 18.44 -4.59
CA ASP A 186 -5.20 19.67 -3.79
C ASP A 186 -4.91 19.40 -2.31
N GLU A 187 -5.43 18.32 -1.74
CA GLU A 187 -5.13 17.94 -0.37
C GLU A 187 -3.64 17.57 -0.21
N GLN A 188 -3.04 16.90 -1.20
CA GLN A 188 -1.60 16.66 -1.21
C GLN A 188 -0.81 17.97 -1.16
N LYS A 189 -1.18 18.96 -2.00
CA LYS A 189 -0.56 20.30 -1.98
C LYS A 189 -0.68 20.95 -0.61
N ARG A 190 -1.87 20.95 -0.03
CA ARG A 190 -2.12 21.50 1.30
C ARG A 190 -1.23 20.84 2.37
N ARG A 191 -1.05 19.51 2.29
CA ARG A 191 -0.18 18.77 3.22
C ARG A 191 1.30 19.07 3.03
N PHE A 192 1.75 19.30 1.81
CA PHE A 192 3.14 19.76 1.58
C PHE A 192 3.38 21.15 2.14
N LEU A 193 2.46 22.09 1.93
CA LEU A 193 2.57 23.43 2.52
C LEU A 193 2.58 23.36 4.04
N SER A 194 1.71 22.58 4.65
CA SER A 194 1.70 22.35 6.12
C SER A 194 3.03 21.79 6.65
N ARG A 195 3.82 21.05 5.84
CA ARG A 195 5.15 20.60 6.26
C ARG A 195 6.17 21.73 6.30
N LEU A 196 5.99 22.77 5.48
CA LEU A 196 6.86 23.96 5.48
C LEU A 196 6.52 24.90 6.64
N ASP A 197 5.24 25.02 6.98
CA ASP A 197 4.76 25.94 8.03
C ASP A 197 5.00 25.40 9.46
N GLU A 198 5.02 24.06 9.63
CA GLU A 198 5.12 23.41 10.94
C GLU A 198 6.57 22.92 11.17
N VAL A 199 7.28 23.58 12.09
CA VAL A 199 8.71 23.32 12.39
C VAL A 199 9.02 21.85 12.72
N ASP A 200 8.11 21.17 13.44
CA ASP A 200 8.24 19.74 13.77
C ASP A 200 8.02 18.79 12.58
N LYS A 201 7.59 19.33 11.42
CA LYS A 201 7.35 18.58 10.19
C LYS A 201 8.33 18.92 9.07
N ASN A 202 9.12 19.98 9.20
CA ASN A 202 10.05 20.43 8.16
C ASN A 202 11.03 19.34 7.70
N TRP A 203 11.47 18.50 8.61
CA TRP A 203 12.36 17.36 8.30
C TRP A 203 11.76 16.33 7.32
N LYS A 204 10.45 16.37 7.09
CA LYS A 204 9.74 15.52 6.13
C LYS A 204 9.59 16.12 4.75
N PHE A 205 10.00 17.36 4.60
CA PHE A 205 9.91 18.03 3.31
C PHE A 205 11.14 17.70 2.46
N GLU A 206 10.90 17.10 1.31
CA GLU A 206 11.95 16.87 0.31
C GLU A 206 11.61 17.66 -0.96
N PRO A 207 12.55 18.45 -1.51
CA PRO A 207 12.33 19.21 -2.75
C PRO A 207 11.92 18.31 -3.93
N ASN A 208 12.32 17.05 -3.91
CA ASN A 208 11.96 16.07 -4.91
C ASN A 208 10.46 15.75 -4.91
N ASP A 209 9.77 15.81 -3.77
CA ASP A 209 8.33 15.60 -3.66
C ASP A 209 7.55 16.55 -4.58
N VAL A 210 8.05 17.80 -4.74
CA VAL A 210 7.44 18.81 -5.60
C VAL A 210 7.65 18.47 -7.08
N LYS A 211 8.80 17.87 -7.43
CA LYS A 211 9.09 17.43 -8.80
C LYS A 211 8.22 16.24 -9.17
N GLU A 212 8.10 15.25 -8.27
CA GLU A 212 7.26 14.08 -8.46
C GLU A 212 5.78 14.43 -8.68
N ARG A 213 5.30 15.49 -8.06
CA ARG A 213 3.94 15.98 -8.28
C ARG A 213 3.64 16.40 -9.73
N ARG A 214 4.63 16.68 -10.55
CA ARG A 214 4.45 17.00 -11.99
C ARG A 214 4.01 15.76 -12.78
N HIS A 215 4.36 14.58 -12.31
CA HIS A 215 4.01 13.29 -12.89
C HIS A 215 2.69 12.73 -12.33
N TRP A 216 1.82 13.60 -11.77
CA TRP A 216 0.58 13.17 -11.13
C TRP A 216 -0.26 12.26 -12.01
N ASP A 217 -0.48 12.63 -13.26
CA ASP A 217 -1.35 11.91 -14.18
C ASP A 217 -0.71 10.58 -14.61
N ASP A 218 0.62 10.55 -14.77
CA ASP A 218 1.38 9.32 -15.04
C ASP A 218 1.23 8.33 -13.88
N TYR A 219 1.34 8.82 -12.63
CA TYR A 219 1.11 7.99 -11.45
C TYR A 219 -0.33 7.49 -11.36
N MET A 220 -1.34 8.33 -11.65
CA MET A 220 -2.73 7.90 -11.60
C MET A 220 -3.02 6.82 -12.65
N GLY A 221 -2.46 6.93 -13.84
CA GLY A 221 -2.54 5.88 -14.87
C GLY A 221 -1.84 4.59 -14.45
N ALA A 222 -0.66 4.69 -13.82
CA ALA A 222 0.07 3.53 -13.30
C ALA A 222 -0.70 2.84 -12.16
N TYR A 223 -1.32 3.61 -11.24
CA TYR A 223 -2.19 3.07 -10.19
C TYR A 223 -3.39 2.35 -10.79
N GLU A 224 -4.09 2.96 -11.75
CA GLU A 224 -5.26 2.34 -12.38
C GLU A 224 -4.92 0.98 -12.97
N GLN A 225 -3.83 0.89 -13.71
CA GLN A 225 -3.38 -0.38 -14.27
C GLN A 225 -2.97 -1.40 -13.19
N ALA A 226 -2.21 -0.98 -12.17
CA ALA A 226 -1.77 -1.86 -11.09
C ALA A 226 -2.97 -2.41 -10.30
N LEU A 227 -3.93 -1.57 -9.94
CA LEU A 227 -5.13 -1.95 -9.21
C LEU A 227 -5.97 -2.93 -10.01
N ASN A 228 -6.24 -2.64 -11.28
CA ASN A 228 -7.02 -3.50 -12.18
C ASN A 228 -6.34 -4.84 -12.45
N ALA A 229 -5.04 -4.83 -12.70
CA ALA A 229 -4.31 -6.05 -13.03
C ALA A 229 -4.17 -7.01 -11.83
N THR A 230 -4.16 -6.48 -10.59
CA THR A 230 -3.78 -7.26 -9.41
C THR A 230 -4.82 -7.32 -8.30
N SER A 231 -5.97 -6.61 -8.41
CA SER A 231 -7.09 -6.86 -7.49
C SER A 231 -7.70 -8.22 -7.80
N ARG A 232 -7.64 -9.13 -6.83
CA ARG A 232 -8.17 -10.50 -6.96
C ARG A 232 -8.80 -10.95 -5.64
N PRO A 233 -9.71 -11.92 -5.65
CA PRO A 233 -10.37 -12.40 -4.43
C PRO A 233 -9.38 -12.82 -3.34
N TRP A 234 -8.22 -13.35 -3.71
CA TRP A 234 -7.17 -13.80 -2.79
C TRP A 234 -6.19 -12.70 -2.36
N ALA A 235 -6.19 -11.56 -3.04
CA ALA A 235 -5.34 -10.39 -2.74
C ALA A 235 -6.05 -9.11 -3.18
N PRO A 236 -7.14 -8.71 -2.49
CA PRO A 236 -7.95 -7.55 -2.87
C PRO A 236 -7.23 -6.23 -2.65
N TRP A 237 -7.52 -5.25 -3.51
CA TRP A 237 -7.23 -3.85 -3.28
C TRP A 237 -8.44 -3.12 -2.70
N TYR A 238 -8.18 -2.19 -1.80
CA TYR A 238 -9.16 -1.23 -1.30
C TYR A 238 -8.69 0.19 -1.60
N ALA A 239 -9.49 0.94 -2.38
CA ALA A 239 -9.25 2.33 -2.73
C ALA A 239 -9.83 3.24 -1.63
N ILE A 240 -9.04 3.56 -0.62
CA ILE A 240 -9.49 4.27 0.58
C ILE A 240 -9.41 5.79 0.39
N PRO A 241 -10.51 6.54 0.52
CA PRO A 241 -10.50 8.00 0.50
C PRO A 241 -9.57 8.54 1.58
N ALA A 242 -8.62 9.42 1.19
CA ALA A 242 -7.53 9.82 2.06
C ALA A 242 -7.47 11.32 2.39
N ASP A 243 -8.41 12.12 1.91
CA ASP A 243 -8.45 13.55 2.22
C ASP A 243 -8.82 13.80 3.68
N ASP A 244 -9.70 12.97 4.26
CA ASP A 244 -10.01 12.98 5.70
C ASP A 244 -9.22 11.88 6.43
N LYS A 245 -8.17 12.26 7.16
CA LYS A 245 -7.31 11.32 7.89
C LYS A 245 -8.04 10.49 8.96
N PRO A 246 -8.91 11.05 9.81
CA PRO A 246 -9.72 10.28 10.76
C PRO A 246 -10.57 9.21 10.09
N TYR A 247 -11.22 9.57 8.99
CA TYR A 247 -12.03 8.64 8.21
C TYR A 247 -11.19 7.53 7.58
N MET A 248 -10.13 7.89 6.87
CA MET A 248 -9.18 6.95 6.26
C MET A 248 -8.69 5.90 7.26
N ARG A 249 -8.23 6.35 8.44
CA ARG A 249 -7.73 5.46 9.51
C ARG A 249 -8.81 4.53 10.04
N ALA A 250 -10.06 5.00 10.11
CA ALA A 250 -11.18 4.18 10.56
C ALA A 250 -11.60 3.13 9.52
N ARG A 251 -11.36 3.39 8.24
CA ARG A 251 -11.69 2.44 7.16
C ARG A 251 -10.61 1.39 6.97
N VAL A 252 -9.36 1.73 7.22
CA VAL A 252 -8.25 0.76 7.20
C VAL A 252 -8.27 -0.17 8.42
N ALA A 253 -8.71 0.32 9.58
CA ALA A 253 -8.83 -0.47 10.81
C ALA A 253 -10.08 -1.35 10.85
#